data_9e246b099d77f5585e58d40869ef8fcd
#
_entry.id   9e246b099d77f5585e58d40869ef8fcd
#
_cell.length_a   1.000
_cell.length_b   1.000
_cell.length_c   1.000
_cell.angle_alpha   90.00
_cell.angle_beta   90.00
_cell.angle_gamma   90.00
#
_symmetry.space_group_name_H-M   'P 1'
#
loop_
_entity.id
_entity.type
_entity.pdbx_description
1 polymer ?
#
loop_
_entity_poly.entity_id
_entity_poly.type
_entity_poly.pdbx_seq_one_letter_code
_entity_poly.pdbx_strand_id
1 'polypeptide(L)'
;IISNGTFLMATYNDVSERLLVKAALDVALTPERVLIGGLGVGFSLAEALNDRRVSQVKVIEIVDKVIEWNQSYLAPFSNNSLEDYRTEVVHADLLEWIHRREGQFEVICLDIDNGPDWTVTEANARLYQKDSLVALSDLLASNGVITFWSASPSPEFVVRLRHTFHKVIELAVPQEGHDADYVYIASLPINPVKVDQR
;
A
#
# COMPACT_ATOMS: atom_id res chain seq x y z
N ILE A 1 11.62 -3.54 -14.48
CA ILE A 1 11.92 -2.09 -14.57
C ILE A 1 13.00 -1.77 -13.56
N ILE A 2 14.02 -1.05 -14.02
CA ILE A 2 15.15 -0.60 -13.20
C ILE A 2 15.16 0.94 -13.26
N SER A 3 15.23 1.60 -12.13
CA SER A 3 15.37 3.06 -12.02
C SER A 3 16.60 3.39 -11.19
N ASN A 4 17.49 4.25 -11.73
CA ASN A 4 18.73 4.66 -11.06
C ASN A 4 19.60 3.49 -10.55
N GLY A 5 19.60 2.36 -11.29
CA GLY A 5 20.33 1.15 -10.91
C GLY A 5 19.63 0.27 -9.86
N THR A 6 18.48 0.66 -9.35
CA THR A 6 17.66 -0.13 -8.41
C THR A 6 16.54 -0.84 -9.16
N PHE A 7 16.38 -2.13 -8.91
CA PHE A 7 15.25 -2.91 -9.39
C PHE A 7 13.98 -2.47 -8.65
N LEU A 8 12.94 -2.10 -9.40
CA LEU A 8 11.69 -1.60 -8.82
C LEU A 8 10.54 -2.59 -8.98
N MET A 9 10.39 -3.19 -10.16
CA MET A 9 9.23 -4.05 -10.44
C MET A 9 9.49 -5.00 -11.60
N ALA A 10 8.80 -6.14 -11.59
CA ALA A 10 8.77 -7.13 -12.65
C ALA A 10 7.34 -7.55 -12.99
N THR A 11 7.13 -8.08 -14.18
CA THR A 11 5.83 -8.57 -14.65
C THR A 11 5.62 -10.07 -14.41
N TYR A 12 6.57 -10.76 -13.76
CA TYR A 12 6.58 -12.22 -13.59
C TYR A 12 6.46 -12.69 -12.14
N ASN A 13 6.55 -11.80 -11.17
CA ASN A 13 6.38 -12.13 -9.76
C ASN A 13 5.39 -11.11 -9.14
N ASP A 14 4.19 -11.56 -8.82
CA ASP A 14 3.09 -10.73 -8.32
C ASP A 14 2.53 -11.26 -6.97
N VAL A 15 3.15 -12.31 -6.44
CA VAL A 15 2.60 -13.04 -5.28
C VAL A 15 2.55 -12.16 -4.04
N SER A 16 3.63 -11.44 -3.74
CA SER A 16 3.71 -10.60 -2.54
C SER A 16 2.87 -9.33 -2.64
N GLU A 17 2.81 -8.70 -3.82
CA GLU A 17 1.99 -7.52 -4.07
C GLU A 17 0.49 -7.85 -3.97
N ARG A 18 0.07 -9.00 -4.51
CA ARG A 18 -1.32 -9.47 -4.34
C ARG A 18 -1.62 -9.82 -2.89
N LEU A 19 -0.69 -10.50 -2.21
CA LEU A 19 -0.85 -10.86 -0.81
C LEU A 19 -0.95 -9.63 0.09
N LEU A 20 -0.21 -8.57 -0.21
CA LEU A 20 -0.31 -7.27 0.47
C LEU A 20 -1.76 -6.80 0.59
N VAL A 21 -2.48 -6.83 -0.52
CA VAL A 21 -3.89 -6.40 -0.59
C VAL A 21 -4.82 -7.46 -0.02
N LYS A 22 -4.65 -8.72 -0.42
CA LYS A 22 -5.49 -9.81 0.03
C LYS A 22 -5.49 -9.94 1.56
N ALA A 23 -4.32 -9.85 2.19
CA ALA A 23 -4.20 -9.93 3.64
C ALA A 23 -4.95 -8.80 4.37
N ALA A 24 -4.97 -7.58 3.80
CA ALA A 24 -5.76 -6.49 4.33
C ALA A 24 -7.26 -6.73 4.16
N LEU A 25 -7.69 -7.18 2.97
CA LEU A 25 -9.10 -7.46 2.66
C LEU A 25 -9.67 -8.61 3.50
N ASP A 26 -8.85 -9.62 3.83
CA ASP A 26 -9.25 -10.76 4.68
C ASP A 26 -9.47 -10.33 6.14
N VAL A 27 -8.81 -9.27 6.61
CA VAL A 27 -8.96 -8.73 7.97
C VAL A 27 -10.05 -7.67 8.06
N ALA A 28 -10.23 -6.86 7.01
CA ALA A 28 -11.21 -5.79 6.96
C ALA A 28 -12.64 -6.35 6.88
N LEU A 29 -13.53 -5.87 7.75
CA LEU A 29 -14.93 -6.32 7.79
C LEU A 29 -15.72 -5.83 6.58
N THR A 30 -15.57 -4.56 6.22
CA THR A 30 -16.29 -3.89 5.14
C THR A 30 -15.32 -3.08 4.29
N PRO A 31 -14.49 -3.70 3.43
CA PRO A 31 -13.44 -3.04 2.67
C PRO A 31 -14.01 -2.31 1.43
N GLU A 32 -14.81 -1.26 1.65
CA GLU A 32 -15.46 -0.54 0.56
C GLU A 32 -14.50 0.41 -0.16
N ARG A 33 -13.65 1.13 0.60
CA ARG A 33 -12.72 2.12 0.06
C ARG A 33 -11.29 1.69 0.35
N VAL A 34 -10.52 1.52 -0.72
CA VAL A 34 -9.12 1.10 -0.66
C VAL A 34 -8.22 2.24 -1.12
N LEU A 35 -7.17 2.53 -0.36
CA LEU A 35 -6.07 3.39 -0.76
C LEU A 35 -4.85 2.53 -1.08
N ILE A 36 -4.26 2.73 -2.24
CA ILE A 36 -3.00 2.10 -2.64
C ILE A 36 -1.95 3.19 -2.83
N GLY A 37 -0.84 3.08 -2.12
CA GLY A 37 0.35 3.90 -2.32
C GLY A 37 1.35 3.13 -3.19
N GLY A 38 1.64 3.68 -4.38
CA GLY A 38 2.40 3.02 -5.45
C GLY A 38 1.51 2.21 -6.40
N LEU A 39 1.70 2.41 -7.71
CA LEU A 39 0.95 1.68 -8.74
C LEU A 39 1.73 0.45 -9.23
N GLY A 40 3.04 0.59 -9.41
CA GLY A 40 3.89 -0.47 -9.93
C GLY A 40 3.39 -1.04 -11.26
N VAL A 41 3.30 -2.37 -11.35
CA VAL A 41 2.70 -3.08 -12.49
C VAL A 41 1.16 -3.09 -12.43
N GLY A 42 0.58 -2.70 -11.28
CA GLY A 42 -0.86 -2.70 -11.06
C GLY A 42 -1.41 -3.98 -10.43
N PHE A 43 -0.56 -4.86 -9.91
CA PHE A 43 -1.00 -6.12 -9.30
C PHE A 43 -1.82 -5.89 -8.02
N SER A 44 -1.37 -4.97 -7.16
CA SER A 44 -2.09 -4.55 -5.95
C SER A 44 -3.47 -3.97 -6.29
N LEU A 45 -3.55 -3.13 -7.34
CA LEU A 45 -4.81 -2.58 -7.83
C LEU A 45 -5.75 -3.67 -8.38
N ALA A 46 -5.22 -4.56 -9.24
CA ALA A 46 -6.01 -5.67 -9.79
C ALA A 46 -6.55 -6.57 -8.69
N GLU A 47 -5.76 -6.85 -7.64
CA GLU A 47 -6.21 -7.68 -6.51
C GLU A 47 -7.32 -6.99 -5.70
N ALA A 48 -7.22 -5.68 -5.45
CA ALA A 48 -8.27 -4.93 -4.79
C ALA A 48 -9.59 -4.98 -5.55
N LEU A 49 -9.54 -4.85 -6.87
CA LEU A 49 -10.71 -4.88 -7.75
C LEU A 49 -11.35 -6.27 -7.90
N ASN A 50 -10.63 -7.35 -7.60
CA ASN A 50 -11.17 -8.70 -7.58
C ASN A 50 -12.18 -8.91 -6.42
N ASP A 51 -12.09 -8.14 -5.35
CA ASP A 51 -13.04 -8.20 -4.25
C ASP A 51 -14.30 -7.39 -4.56
N ARG A 52 -15.46 -8.05 -4.57
CA ARG A 52 -16.75 -7.43 -4.88
C ARG A 52 -17.24 -6.46 -3.79
N ARG A 53 -16.66 -6.51 -2.59
CA ARG A 53 -16.97 -5.58 -1.49
C ARG A 53 -16.34 -4.21 -1.72
N VAL A 54 -15.28 -4.14 -2.54
CA VAL A 54 -14.58 -2.90 -2.88
C VAL A 54 -15.41 -2.11 -3.90
N SER A 55 -15.78 -0.91 -3.51
CA SER A 55 -16.56 0.03 -4.34
C SER A 55 -15.73 1.18 -4.90
N GLN A 56 -14.56 1.47 -4.28
CA GLN A 56 -13.64 2.50 -4.73
C GLN A 56 -12.20 2.12 -4.41
N VAL A 57 -11.30 2.33 -5.37
CA VAL A 57 -9.85 2.22 -5.17
C VAL A 57 -9.20 3.54 -5.59
N LYS A 58 -8.51 4.18 -4.66
CA LYS A 58 -7.69 5.35 -4.94
C LYS A 58 -6.21 4.93 -4.95
N VAL A 59 -5.51 5.24 -6.02
CA VAL A 59 -4.08 4.96 -6.19
C VAL A 59 -3.31 6.27 -6.20
N ILE A 60 -2.29 6.39 -5.36
CA ILE A 60 -1.36 7.53 -5.37
C ILE A 60 -0.05 7.07 -5.99
N GLU A 61 0.32 7.65 -7.13
CA GLU A 61 1.53 7.32 -7.87
C GLU A 61 2.29 8.61 -8.20
N ILE A 62 3.59 8.65 -7.90
CA ILE A 62 4.43 9.84 -8.12
C ILE A 62 5.06 9.86 -9.52
N VAL A 63 5.22 8.69 -10.16
CA VAL A 63 5.89 8.57 -11.44
C VAL A 63 4.88 8.56 -12.58
N ASP A 64 4.74 9.69 -13.28
CA ASP A 64 3.84 9.83 -14.43
C ASP A 64 4.00 8.72 -15.47
N LYS A 65 5.25 8.31 -15.77
CA LYS A 65 5.54 7.23 -16.70
C LYS A 65 4.98 5.87 -16.27
N VAL A 66 4.90 5.59 -14.97
CA VAL A 66 4.29 4.35 -14.47
C VAL A 66 2.79 4.37 -14.75
N ILE A 67 2.15 5.52 -14.60
CA ILE A 67 0.73 5.70 -14.95
C ILE A 67 0.51 5.48 -16.45
N GLU A 68 1.30 6.14 -17.32
CA GLU A 68 1.23 5.96 -18.78
C GLU A 68 1.44 4.49 -19.21
N TRP A 69 2.41 3.80 -18.59
CA TRP A 69 2.65 2.40 -18.90
C TRP A 69 1.50 1.49 -18.49
N ASN A 70 0.84 1.76 -17.37
CA ASN A 70 -0.35 1.03 -16.94
C ASN A 70 -1.58 1.29 -17.83
N GLN A 71 -1.60 2.41 -18.57
CA GLN A 71 -2.60 2.67 -19.61
C GLN A 71 -2.28 1.97 -20.94
N SER A 72 -1.11 1.35 -21.07
CA SER A 72 -0.63 0.77 -22.34
C SER A 72 0.08 -0.56 -22.14
N TYR A 73 1.41 -0.55 -22.02
CA TYR A 73 2.24 -1.76 -22.00
C TYR A 73 2.01 -2.67 -20.79
N LEU A 74 1.71 -2.12 -19.63
CA LEU A 74 1.46 -2.87 -18.39
C LEU A 74 -0.02 -3.24 -18.20
N ALA A 75 -0.93 -2.61 -18.92
CA ALA A 75 -2.37 -2.83 -18.80
C ALA A 75 -2.79 -4.33 -18.83
N PRO A 76 -2.23 -5.19 -19.72
CA PRO A 76 -2.60 -6.60 -19.75
C PRO A 76 -2.23 -7.37 -18.46
N PHE A 77 -1.17 -6.97 -17.75
CA PHE A 77 -0.70 -7.65 -16.54
C PHE A 77 -1.60 -7.38 -15.32
N SER A 78 -2.28 -6.24 -15.32
CA SER A 78 -3.24 -5.84 -14.29
C SER A 78 -4.70 -6.02 -14.70
N ASN A 79 -5.00 -6.77 -15.78
CA ASN A 79 -6.35 -6.93 -16.36
C ASN A 79 -7.02 -5.58 -16.69
N ASN A 80 -6.26 -4.62 -17.21
CA ASN A 80 -6.72 -3.25 -17.52
C ASN A 80 -7.36 -2.54 -16.31
N SER A 81 -6.81 -2.74 -15.13
CA SER A 81 -7.38 -2.26 -13.86
C SER A 81 -7.56 -0.74 -13.79
N LEU A 82 -6.81 0.05 -14.56
CA LEU A 82 -7.01 1.50 -14.65
C LEU A 82 -8.30 1.89 -15.37
N GLU A 83 -8.89 1.02 -16.19
CA GLU A 83 -10.15 1.26 -16.90
C GLU A 83 -11.38 0.91 -16.03
N ASP A 84 -11.20 0.28 -14.87
CA ASP A 84 -12.30 -0.04 -13.97
C ASP A 84 -12.87 1.26 -13.38
N TYR A 85 -14.19 1.43 -13.46
CA TYR A 85 -14.90 2.63 -13.01
C TYR A 85 -14.72 2.92 -11.50
N ARG A 86 -14.26 1.96 -10.71
CA ARG A 86 -13.96 2.09 -9.29
C ARG A 86 -12.58 2.69 -9.04
N THR A 87 -11.72 2.77 -10.06
CA THR A 87 -10.34 3.22 -9.95
C THR A 87 -10.22 4.73 -10.13
N GLU A 88 -9.57 5.38 -9.19
CA GLU A 88 -9.13 6.77 -9.26
C GLU A 88 -7.62 6.84 -9.08
N VAL A 89 -6.88 7.31 -10.08
CA VAL A 89 -5.43 7.52 -9.97
C VAL A 89 -5.14 8.99 -9.73
N VAL A 90 -4.34 9.26 -8.70
CA VAL A 90 -3.87 10.61 -8.36
C VAL A 90 -2.35 10.66 -8.57
N HIS A 91 -1.92 11.49 -9.53
CA HIS A 91 -0.50 11.75 -9.73
C HIS A 91 -0.02 12.72 -8.63
N ALA A 92 0.62 12.19 -7.59
CA ALA A 92 1.09 12.95 -6.44
C ALA A 92 2.18 12.21 -5.65
N ASP A 93 2.93 12.96 -4.84
CA ASP A 93 3.77 12.39 -3.78
C ASP A 93 2.88 11.93 -2.62
N LEU A 94 2.96 10.64 -2.27
CA LEU A 94 2.18 10.05 -1.18
C LEU A 94 2.49 10.72 0.16
N LEU A 95 3.76 11.07 0.44
CA LEU A 95 4.13 11.75 1.68
C LEU A 95 3.43 13.10 1.84
N GLU A 96 3.29 13.86 0.76
CA GLU A 96 2.55 15.11 0.78
C GLU A 96 1.04 14.86 0.86
N TRP A 97 0.56 13.83 0.15
CA TRP A 97 -0.86 13.53 0.04
C TRP A 97 -1.47 13.08 1.38
N ILE A 98 -0.81 12.20 2.14
CA ILE A 98 -1.32 11.71 3.42
C ILE A 98 -1.52 12.83 4.45
N HIS A 99 -0.73 13.90 4.38
CA HIS A 99 -0.85 15.02 5.29
C HIS A 99 -2.04 15.94 4.98
N ARG A 100 -2.68 15.81 3.81
CA ARG A 100 -3.93 16.53 3.49
C ARG A 100 -5.12 15.97 4.24
N ARG A 101 -5.04 14.73 4.74
CA ARG A 101 -6.09 14.02 5.48
C ARG A 101 -7.42 13.97 4.72
N GLU A 102 -7.34 13.76 3.41
CA GLU A 102 -8.49 13.69 2.52
C GLU A 102 -9.07 12.27 2.45
N GLY A 103 -10.29 12.12 2.95
CA GLY A 103 -11.03 10.85 2.94
C GLY A 103 -10.70 9.94 4.13
N GLN A 104 -11.39 8.81 4.14
CA GLN A 104 -11.15 7.68 5.06
C GLN A 104 -11.25 6.39 4.29
N PHE A 105 -10.41 5.41 4.64
CA PHE A 105 -10.30 4.14 3.94
C PHE A 105 -10.41 2.98 4.91
N GLU A 106 -11.13 1.96 4.54
CA GLU A 106 -11.21 0.69 5.29
C GLU A 106 -9.94 -0.14 5.10
N VAL A 107 -9.25 0.07 3.96
CA VAL A 107 -7.99 -0.61 3.65
C VAL A 107 -7.00 0.41 3.07
N ILE A 108 -5.76 0.37 3.58
CA ILE A 108 -4.62 1.10 3.03
C ILE A 108 -3.52 0.09 2.73
N CYS A 109 -3.01 0.07 1.49
CA CYS A 109 -1.92 -0.82 1.08
C CYS A 109 -0.76 0.02 0.55
N LEU A 110 0.43 -0.14 1.13
CA LEU A 110 1.61 0.62 0.73
C LEU A 110 2.65 -0.30 0.11
N ASP A 111 2.80 -0.14 -1.20
CA ASP A 111 3.72 -0.85 -2.07
C ASP A 111 4.71 0.16 -2.66
N ILE A 112 5.53 0.72 -1.77
CA ILE A 112 6.48 1.78 -2.11
C ILE A 112 7.88 1.34 -1.77
N ASP A 113 8.79 1.52 -2.72
CA ASP A 113 10.20 1.15 -2.61
C ASP A 113 10.42 -0.35 -2.27
N ASN A 114 11.61 -0.67 -1.75
CA ASN A 114 11.96 -2.01 -1.29
C ASN A 114 11.66 -2.22 0.21
N GLY A 115 10.92 -1.31 0.84
CA GLY A 115 10.52 -1.40 2.24
C GLY A 115 11.18 -0.38 3.16
N PRO A 116 10.96 -0.50 4.48
CA PRO A 116 11.33 0.52 5.47
C PRO A 116 12.83 0.74 5.64
N ASP A 117 13.65 -0.29 5.39
CA ASP A 117 15.10 -0.24 5.58
C ASP A 117 15.87 -0.10 4.26
N TRP A 118 15.19 -0.13 3.13
CA TRP A 118 15.78 0.04 1.80
C TRP A 118 14.89 0.89 0.90
N THR A 119 14.99 2.20 1.05
CA THR A 119 14.24 3.15 0.23
C THR A 119 15.05 3.62 -0.98
N VAL A 120 14.39 3.84 -2.11
CA VAL A 120 15.00 4.35 -3.35
C VAL A 120 15.50 5.79 -3.16
N THR A 121 14.81 6.56 -2.32
CA THR A 121 15.22 7.90 -1.92
C THR A 121 15.19 8.05 -0.41
N GLU A 122 16.09 8.87 0.16
CA GLU A 122 16.07 9.17 1.60
C GLU A 122 14.74 9.82 2.04
N ALA A 123 14.09 10.55 1.14
CA ALA A 123 12.79 11.18 1.42
C ALA A 123 11.72 10.14 1.76
N ASN A 124 11.72 9.00 1.06
CA ASN A 124 10.73 7.93 1.24
C ASN A 124 10.87 7.23 2.60
N ALA A 125 12.06 7.24 3.22
CA ALA A 125 12.24 6.71 4.57
C ALA A 125 11.32 7.39 5.60
N ARG A 126 10.89 8.62 5.33
CA ARG A 126 9.94 9.37 6.18
C ARG A 126 8.55 8.71 6.24
N LEU A 127 8.16 7.96 5.19
CA LEU A 127 6.88 7.24 5.16
C LEU A 127 6.75 6.24 6.31
N TYR A 128 7.87 5.64 6.71
CA TYR A 128 7.94 4.61 7.74
C TYR A 128 8.22 5.17 9.15
N GLN A 129 8.26 6.51 9.30
CA GLN A 129 8.47 7.18 10.57
C GLN A 129 7.15 7.50 11.28
N LYS A 130 7.25 7.78 12.57
CA LYS A 130 6.11 7.99 13.47
C LYS A 130 5.08 8.98 12.92
N ASP A 131 5.51 10.13 12.40
CA ASP A 131 4.59 11.19 11.97
C ASP A 131 3.74 10.75 10.77
N SER A 132 4.37 10.05 9.81
CA SER A 132 3.63 9.48 8.66
C SER A 132 2.74 8.32 9.07
N LEU A 133 3.18 7.45 10.02
CA LEU A 133 2.34 6.38 10.54
C LEU A 133 1.10 6.93 11.26
N VAL A 134 1.24 8.03 12.00
CA VAL A 134 0.10 8.74 12.61
C VAL A 134 -0.81 9.32 11.53
N ALA A 135 -0.26 10.01 10.51
CA ALA A 135 -1.06 10.56 9.41
C ALA A 135 -1.83 9.46 8.66
N LEU A 136 -1.18 8.31 8.40
CA LEU A 136 -1.83 7.14 7.80
C LEU A 136 -2.93 6.56 8.70
N SER A 137 -2.69 6.51 10.03
CA SER A 137 -3.71 6.04 10.98
C SER A 137 -4.93 6.96 11.03
N ASP A 138 -4.75 8.26 10.82
CA ASP A 138 -5.84 9.24 10.74
C ASP A 138 -6.71 9.07 9.48
N LEU A 139 -6.15 8.47 8.41
CA LEU A 139 -6.87 8.13 7.18
C LEU A 139 -7.63 6.80 7.27
N LEU A 140 -7.37 5.99 8.31
CA LEU A 140 -8.09 4.74 8.49
C LEU A 140 -9.51 4.99 9.02
N ALA A 141 -10.48 4.38 8.38
CA ALA A 141 -11.83 4.27 8.92
C ALA A 141 -11.82 3.44 10.22
N SER A 142 -12.93 3.49 10.98
CA SER A 142 -13.09 2.66 12.17
C SER A 142 -12.92 1.17 11.80
N ASN A 143 -12.03 0.48 12.49
CA ASN A 143 -11.63 -0.91 12.20
C ASN A 143 -10.89 -1.09 10.85
N GLY A 144 -10.35 -0.02 10.29
CA GLY A 144 -9.54 -0.09 9.08
C GLY A 144 -8.23 -0.86 9.29
N VAL A 145 -7.67 -1.33 8.18
CA VAL A 145 -6.45 -2.14 8.12
C VAL A 145 -5.44 -1.46 7.21
N ILE A 146 -4.19 -1.41 7.63
CA ILE A 146 -3.09 -0.94 6.80
C ILE A 146 -2.06 -2.04 6.61
N THR A 147 -1.54 -2.17 5.40
CA THR A 147 -0.47 -3.10 5.06
C THR A 147 0.71 -2.39 4.41
N PHE A 148 1.91 -2.93 4.65
CA PHE A 148 3.17 -2.45 4.07
C PHE A 148 3.92 -3.63 3.48
N TRP A 149 4.44 -3.46 2.27
CA TRP A 149 5.34 -4.42 1.65
C TRP A 149 6.80 -4.12 1.98
N SER A 150 7.63 -5.16 2.02
CA SER A 150 9.08 -5.05 2.19
C SER A 150 9.80 -6.23 1.56
N ALA A 151 10.92 -5.97 0.88
CA ALA A 151 11.82 -7.00 0.32
C ALA A 151 12.66 -7.71 1.40
N SER A 152 12.62 -7.27 2.65
CA SER A 152 13.41 -7.84 3.74
C SER A 152 12.72 -7.64 5.10
N PRO A 153 13.07 -8.45 6.14
CA PRO A 153 12.51 -8.25 7.47
C PRO A 153 13.01 -6.93 8.07
N SER A 154 12.12 -6.21 8.77
CA SER A 154 12.45 -4.98 9.49
C SER A 154 11.90 -5.02 10.93
N PRO A 155 12.64 -5.58 11.88
CA PRO A 155 12.22 -5.64 13.29
C PRO A 155 11.99 -4.25 13.91
N GLU A 156 12.79 -3.24 13.51
CA GLU A 156 12.62 -1.88 13.97
C GLU A 156 11.31 -1.25 13.48
N PHE A 157 10.91 -1.56 12.26
CA PHE A 157 9.62 -1.11 11.72
C PHE A 157 8.45 -1.76 12.47
N VAL A 158 8.54 -3.05 12.80
CA VAL A 158 7.54 -3.72 13.64
C VAL A 158 7.39 -3.02 14.99
N VAL A 159 8.50 -2.58 15.61
CA VAL A 159 8.46 -1.81 16.87
C VAL A 159 7.75 -0.46 16.65
N ARG A 160 8.06 0.27 15.57
CA ARG A 160 7.39 1.53 15.24
C ARG A 160 5.89 1.34 15.01
N LEU A 161 5.50 0.28 14.28
CA LEU A 161 4.08 -0.05 14.07
C LEU A 161 3.36 -0.33 15.39
N ARG A 162 3.98 -1.08 16.33
CA ARG A 162 3.40 -1.38 17.64
C ARG A 162 3.24 -0.16 18.56
N HIS A 163 3.96 0.93 18.30
CA HIS A 163 3.72 2.20 18.98
C HIS A 163 2.52 2.98 18.42
N THR A 164 2.07 2.64 17.20
CA THR A 164 0.96 3.33 16.52
C THR A 164 -0.30 2.48 16.47
N PHE A 165 -0.17 1.14 16.46
CA PHE A 165 -1.28 0.20 16.31
C PHE A 165 -1.26 -0.87 17.39
N HIS A 166 -2.44 -1.24 17.89
CA HIS A 166 -2.56 -2.29 18.89
C HIS A 166 -2.34 -3.69 18.31
N LYS A 167 -2.66 -3.90 17.03
CA LYS A 167 -2.50 -5.19 16.36
C LYS A 167 -1.53 -5.05 15.21
N VAL A 168 -0.44 -5.82 15.26
CA VAL A 168 0.59 -5.89 14.21
C VAL A 168 0.93 -7.36 13.95
N ILE A 169 0.82 -7.77 12.70
CA ILE A 169 1.16 -9.11 12.20
C ILE A 169 2.23 -8.94 11.12
N GLU A 170 3.23 -9.80 11.13
CA GLU A 170 4.25 -9.94 10.09
C GLU A 170 4.05 -11.26 9.37
N LEU A 171 4.00 -11.22 8.05
CA LEU A 171 3.94 -12.40 7.18
C LEU A 171 5.19 -12.46 6.32
N ALA A 172 5.93 -13.57 6.39
CA ALA A 172 6.98 -13.87 5.43
C ALA A 172 6.36 -14.55 4.21
N VAL A 173 6.68 -14.05 3.02
CA VAL A 173 6.19 -14.53 1.72
C VAL A 173 7.35 -15.20 1.00
N PRO A 174 7.46 -16.54 1.03
CA PRO A 174 8.55 -17.25 0.37
C PRO A 174 8.61 -16.92 -1.13
N GLN A 175 9.81 -16.67 -1.63
CA GLN A 175 10.10 -16.42 -3.04
C GLN A 175 10.96 -17.56 -3.61
N GLU A 176 10.67 -17.99 -4.83
CA GLU A 176 11.46 -19.04 -5.45
C GLU A 176 12.84 -18.50 -5.87
N GLY A 177 13.91 -19.06 -5.26
CA GLY A 177 15.29 -18.71 -5.58
C GLY A 177 15.80 -17.38 -4.99
N HIS A 178 15.03 -16.73 -4.13
CA HIS A 178 15.37 -15.46 -3.46
C HIS A 178 14.99 -15.49 -1.98
N ASP A 179 15.44 -14.46 -1.24
CA ASP A 179 14.97 -14.23 0.12
C ASP A 179 13.46 -13.93 0.13
N ALA A 180 12.80 -14.21 1.25
CA ALA A 180 11.37 -13.97 1.38
C ALA A 180 11.05 -12.46 1.40
N ASP A 181 9.97 -12.07 0.75
CA ASP A 181 9.34 -10.77 0.97
C ASP A 181 8.54 -10.77 2.27
N TYR A 182 8.17 -9.58 2.73
CA TYR A 182 7.43 -9.41 3.98
C TYR A 182 6.21 -8.51 3.76
N VAL A 183 5.10 -8.89 4.40
CA VAL A 183 3.90 -8.07 4.49
C VAL A 183 3.61 -7.80 5.97
N TYR A 184 3.63 -6.53 6.34
CA TYR A 184 3.23 -6.08 7.67
C TYR A 184 1.78 -5.64 7.63
N ILE A 185 0.95 -6.18 8.53
CA ILE A 185 -0.48 -5.86 8.66
C ILE A 185 -0.66 -5.17 10.00
N ALA A 186 -1.22 -3.97 10.00
CA ALA A 186 -1.51 -3.24 11.22
C ALA A 186 -2.97 -2.78 11.26
N SER A 187 -3.56 -2.80 12.45
CA SER A 187 -4.95 -2.36 12.67
C SER A 187 -5.15 -1.87 14.10
N LEU A 188 -6.31 -1.25 14.36
CA LEU A 188 -6.67 -0.66 15.64
C LEU A 188 -5.67 0.42 16.06
N PRO A 189 -5.69 1.63 15.47
CA PRO A 189 -4.85 2.74 15.86
C PRO A 189 -4.96 3.05 17.37
N ILE A 190 -3.84 3.34 18.03
CA ILE A 190 -3.78 3.60 19.47
C ILE A 190 -4.53 4.89 19.84
N ASN A 191 -4.47 5.89 18.95
CA ASN A 191 -5.17 7.17 19.09
C ASN A 191 -5.99 7.45 17.82
N PRO A 192 -7.12 6.78 17.61
CA PRO A 192 -7.97 7.10 16.46
C PRO A 192 -8.47 8.55 16.61
N VAL A 193 -8.31 9.34 15.57
CA VAL A 193 -8.94 10.66 15.51
C VAL A 193 -10.45 10.45 15.58
N LYS A 194 -11.08 10.89 16.67
CA LYS A 194 -12.52 10.95 16.74
C LYS A 194 -12.99 12.02 15.77
N VAL A 195 -13.44 11.60 14.59
CA VAL A 195 -14.19 12.49 13.70
C VAL A 195 -15.53 12.72 14.37
N ASP A 196 -15.69 13.90 14.94
CA ASP A 196 -16.97 14.35 15.47
C ASP A 196 -17.94 14.49 14.29
N GLN A 197 -18.77 13.48 14.08
CA GLN A 197 -19.86 13.54 13.12
C GLN A 197 -20.93 14.49 13.70
N ARG A 198 -20.90 15.73 13.25
CA ARG A 198 -22.05 16.63 13.34
C ARG A 198 -22.49 17.05 11.96
#